data_d8d1dcbdb82ceabfeacc250e591126b8
#
_entry.id   d8d1dcbdb82ceabfeacc250e591126b8
#
_cell.length_a   1.000
_cell.length_b   1.000
_cell.length_c   1.000
_cell.angle_alpha   90.00
_cell.angle_beta   90.00
_cell.angle_gamma   90.00
#
_symmetry.space_group_name_H-M   'P 1'
#
loop_
_entity.id
_entity.type
_entity.pdbx_description
1 polymer ?
#
loop_
_entity_poly.entity_id
_entity_poly.type
_entity_poly.pdbx_seq_one_letter_code
_entity_poly.pdbx_strand_id
1 'polypeptide(L)'
;MKSKTKVVVIGGGVVGVSTLYHLAKKVWSDVVLVERKELPSGSTLHAALLLPLFNMSYSVGQLHKYAVNFYKTLEEETGQNVGFSVVSNIRLESNKDRMDENHQECRL
;
A
#
# COMPACT_ATOMS: atom_id res chain seq x y z
N MET A 1 -9.47 -26.17 -14.88
CA MET A 1 -8.34 -25.40 -14.31
C MET A 1 -7.46 -24.92 -15.45
N LYS A 2 -7.03 -23.65 -15.43
CA LYS A 2 -6.14 -23.10 -16.47
C LYS A 2 -4.75 -23.74 -16.34
N SER A 3 -4.23 -24.33 -17.41
CA SER A 3 -2.94 -25.08 -17.38
C SER A 3 -1.72 -24.22 -17.68
N LYS A 4 -1.92 -23.03 -18.24
CA LYS A 4 -0.86 -22.07 -18.62
C LYS A 4 -1.36 -20.65 -18.40
N THR A 5 -0.48 -19.76 -17.94
CA THR A 5 -0.73 -18.32 -17.79
C THR A 5 0.56 -17.55 -17.98
N LYS A 6 0.48 -16.29 -18.39
CA LYS A 6 1.67 -15.42 -18.57
C LYS A 6 2.29 -15.01 -17.24
N VAL A 7 1.46 -14.75 -16.25
CA VAL A 7 1.91 -14.31 -14.92
C VAL A 7 1.17 -15.05 -13.83
N VAL A 8 1.90 -15.53 -12.85
CA VAL A 8 1.36 -16.10 -11.60
C VAL A 8 1.80 -15.24 -10.44
N VAL A 9 0.84 -14.71 -9.69
CA VAL A 9 1.07 -14.00 -8.43
C VAL A 9 0.85 -14.98 -7.29
N ILE A 10 1.86 -15.21 -6.46
CA ILE A 10 1.78 -16.13 -5.33
C ILE A 10 1.63 -15.34 -4.05
N GLY A 11 0.52 -15.56 -3.35
CA GLY A 11 0.15 -14.90 -2.11
C GLY A 11 -0.95 -13.86 -2.27
N GLY A 12 -2.02 -14.02 -1.49
CA GLY A 12 -3.22 -13.17 -1.50
C GLY A 12 -3.23 -12.08 -0.42
N GLY A 13 -2.06 -11.68 0.08
CA GLY A 13 -1.93 -10.49 0.93
C GLY A 13 -2.04 -9.20 0.13
N VAL A 14 -1.96 -8.04 0.82
CA VAL A 14 -2.10 -6.71 0.19
C VAL A 14 -1.17 -6.50 -1.00
N VAL A 15 0.07 -6.98 -0.94
CA VAL A 15 1.04 -6.86 -2.03
C VAL A 15 0.61 -7.66 -3.25
N GLY A 16 0.22 -8.93 -3.08
CA GLY A 16 -0.20 -9.79 -4.18
C GLY A 16 -1.49 -9.32 -4.84
N VAL A 17 -2.50 -8.97 -4.03
CA VAL A 17 -3.78 -8.44 -4.54
C VAL A 17 -3.57 -7.10 -5.26
N SER A 18 -2.77 -6.19 -4.70
CA SER A 18 -2.43 -4.92 -5.34
C SER A 18 -1.68 -5.14 -6.66
N THR A 19 -0.74 -6.08 -6.70
CA THR A 19 -0.01 -6.45 -7.92
C THR A 19 -0.97 -6.96 -8.99
N LEU A 20 -1.86 -7.89 -8.64
CA LEU A 20 -2.87 -8.42 -9.56
C LEU A 20 -3.77 -7.30 -10.11
N TYR A 21 -4.28 -6.44 -9.23
CA TYR A 21 -5.12 -5.30 -9.59
C TYR A 21 -4.42 -4.39 -10.62
N HIS A 22 -3.18 -3.98 -10.34
CA HIS A 22 -2.44 -3.06 -11.22
C HIS A 22 -2.04 -3.72 -12.55
N LEU A 23 -1.76 -5.02 -12.56
CA LEU A 23 -1.55 -5.77 -13.81
C LEU A 23 -2.83 -5.80 -14.64
N ALA A 24 -3.97 -6.11 -14.03
CA ALA A 24 -5.26 -6.10 -14.71
C ALA A 24 -5.61 -4.70 -15.26
N LYS A 25 -5.37 -3.65 -14.48
CA LYS A 25 -5.57 -2.25 -14.92
C LYS A 25 -4.67 -1.86 -16.11
N LYS A 26 -3.51 -2.51 -16.25
CA LYS A 26 -2.61 -2.38 -17.42
C LYS A 26 -2.93 -3.35 -18.56
N VAL A 27 -4.15 -3.90 -18.57
CA VAL A 27 -4.65 -4.81 -19.63
C VAL A 27 -3.90 -6.16 -19.71
N TRP A 28 -3.26 -6.57 -18.62
CA TRP A 28 -2.70 -7.93 -18.51
C TRP A 28 -3.80 -8.90 -18.07
N SER A 29 -4.55 -9.44 -19.00
CA SER A 29 -5.70 -10.33 -18.72
C SER A 29 -5.30 -11.79 -18.40
N ASP A 30 -4.07 -12.19 -18.73
CA ASP A 30 -3.58 -13.55 -18.52
C ASP A 30 -2.74 -13.67 -17.26
N VAL A 31 -3.36 -13.32 -16.12
CA VAL A 31 -2.77 -13.34 -14.79
C VAL A 31 -3.60 -14.22 -13.86
N VAL A 32 -2.93 -14.96 -12.98
CA VAL A 32 -3.56 -15.79 -11.94
C VAL A 32 -2.94 -15.46 -10.60
N LEU A 33 -3.77 -15.30 -9.57
CA LEU A 33 -3.34 -15.21 -8.18
C LEU A 33 -3.61 -16.56 -7.51
N VAL A 34 -2.62 -17.06 -6.78
CA VAL A 34 -2.69 -18.29 -6.01
C VAL A 34 -2.47 -17.98 -4.54
N GLU A 35 -3.44 -18.33 -3.71
CA GLU A 35 -3.38 -18.24 -2.25
C GLU A 35 -3.72 -19.60 -1.64
N ARG A 36 -2.99 -19.99 -0.60
CA ARG A 36 -3.16 -21.29 0.08
C ARG A 36 -4.24 -21.27 1.16
N LYS A 37 -4.66 -20.10 1.61
CA LYS A 37 -5.63 -19.86 2.67
C LYS A 37 -6.66 -18.84 2.22
N GLU A 38 -7.54 -18.42 3.12
CA GLU A 38 -8.47 -17.31 2.90
C GLU A 38 -7.74 -15.96 2.79
N LEU A 39 -8.30 -15.05 2.01
CA LEU A 39 -7.83 -13.67 1.88
C LEU A 39 -8.36 -12.83 3.04
N PRO A 40 -7.57 -12.03 3.69
CA PRO A 40 -6.11 -11.83 3.77
C PRO A 40 -5.48 -12.47 5.03
N SER A 41 -5.37 -13.77 5.09
CA SER A 41 -5.02 -14.55 6.29
C SER A 41 -3.58 -14.39 6.82
N GLY A 42 -2.72 -13.65 6.15
CA GLY A 42 -1.30 -13.50 6.50
C GLY A 42 -0.99 -12.20 7.25
N SER A 43 0.21 -11.67 7.03
CA SER A 43 0.71 -10.43 7.64
C SER A 43 -0.22 -9.23 7.44
N THR A 44 -0.99 -9.20 6.37
CA THR A 44 -1.95 -8.13 6.08
C THR A 44 -3.03 -8.02 7.17
N LEU A 45 -3.51 -9.15 7.71
CA LEU A 45 -4.51 -9.16 8.78
C LEU A 45 -3.96 -8.58 10.10
N HIS A 46 -2.65 -8.66 10.31
CA HIS A 46 -1.98 -8.20 11.53
C HIS A 46 -1.32 -6.82 11.37
N ALA A 47 -1.47 -6.17 10.23
CA ALA A 47 -0.89 -4.87 9.98
C ALA A 47 -1.66 -3.76 10.71
N ALA A 48 -0.93 -2.74 11.20
CA ALA A 48 -1.51 -1.57 11.85
C ALA A 48 -2.28 -0.64 10.90
N LEU A 49 -2.22 -0.89 9.59
CA LEU A 49 -2.91 -0.16 8.53
C LEU A 49 -2.62 1.36 8.49
N LEU A 50 -1.44 1.75 8.93
CA LEU A 50 -0.99 3.13 8.86
C LEU A 50 -0.32 3.42 7.51
N LEU A 51 -0.68 4.54 6.89
CA LEU A 51 -0.10 5.05 5.65
C LEU A 51 0.59 6.39 5.90
N PRO A 52 1.79 6.42 6.51
CA PRO A 52 2.50 7.65 6.79
C PRO A 52 3.02 8.26 5.49
N LEU A 53 2.75 9.55 5.25
CA LEU A 53 3.36 10.28 4.13
C LEU A 53 4.80 10.67 4.43
N PHE A 54 5.14 10.75 5.70
CA PHE A 54 6.47 11.06 6.16
C PHE A 54 7.38 9.83 6.14
N ASN A 55 8.46 9.88 5.39
CA ASN A 55 9.43 8.79 5.29
C ASN A 55 10.84 9.33 4.99
N MET A 56 11.86 8.76 5.65
CA MET A 56 13.27 9.12 5.47
C MET A 56 13.82 8.81 4.08
N SER A 57 13.18 7.90 3.35
CA SER A 57 13.55 7.53 1.97
C SER A 57 12.63 8.20 0.97
N TYR A 58 13.20 9.00 0.07
CA TYR A 58 12.46 9.64 -1.02
C TYR A 58 11.64 8.62 -1.84
N SER A 59 12.25 7.50 -2.23
CA SER A 59 11.59 6.47 -3.04
C SER A 59 10.40 5.83 -2.31
N VAL A 60 10.54 5.56 -1.01
CA VAL A 60 9.46 5.03 -0.18
C VAL A 60 8.37 6.10 0.03
N GLY A 61 8.76 7.36 0.22
CA GLY A 61 7.84 8.48 0.31
C GLY A 61 6.96 8.62 -0.93
N GLN A 62 7.51 8.48 -2.13
CA GLN A 62 6.76 8.49 -3.39
C GLN A 62 5.76 7.32 -3.47
N LEU A 63 6.16 6.13 -3.01
CA LEU A 63 5.27 4.97 -2.94
C LEU A 63 4.11 5.20 -1.97
N HIS A 64 4.37 5.76 -0.79
CA HIS A 64 3.33 6.11 0.17
C HIS A 64 2.37 7.18 -0.37
N LYS A 65 2.89 8.20 -1.04
CA LYS A 65 2.07 9.23 -1.70
C LYS A 65 1.14 8.62 -2.75
N TYR A 66 1.65 7.72 -3.57
CA TYR A 66 0.82 6.98 -4.53
C TYR A 66 -0.25 6.16 -3.81
N ALA A 67 0.11 5.40 -2.77
CA ALA A 67 -0.81 4.57 -2.01
C ALA A 67 -1.94 5.40 -1.37
N VAL A 68 -1.61 6.53 -0.73
CA VAL A 68 -2.61 7.43 -0.12
C VAL A 68 -3.59 7.94 -1.17
N ASN A 69 -3.12 8.39 -2.33
CA ASN A 69 -3.99 8.85 -3.41
C ASN A 69 -4.84 7.72 -3.96
N PHE A 70 -4.28 6.52 -4.10
CA PHE A 70 -5.02 5.33 -4.52
C PHE A 70 -6.14 4.98 -3.55
N TYR A 71 -5.87 4.96 -2.24
CA TYR A 71 -6.93 4.69 -1.25
C TYR A 71 -8.04 5.74 -1.23
N LYS A 72 -7.74 7.01 -1.51
CA LYS A 72 -8.77 8.07 -1.62
C LYS A 72 -9.77 7.81 -2.76
N THR A 73 -9.32 7.19 -3.85
CA THR A 73 -10.16 6.92 -5.02
C THR A 73 -10.77 5.53 -5.01
N LEU A 74 -10.28 4.64 -4.15
CA LEU A 74 -10.67 3.22 -4.17
C LEU A 74 -12.14 3.01 -3.78
N GLU A 75 -12.65 3.81 -2.86
CA GLU A 75 -14.07 3.78 -2.46
C GLU A 75 -14.99 4.19 -3.61
N GLU A 76 -14.62 5.22 -4.36
CA GLU A 76 -15.37 5.66 -5.55
C GLU A 76 -15.35 4.59 -6.65
N GLU A 77 -14.19 3.94 -6.84
CA GLU A 77 -14.00 2.92 -7.89
C GLU A 77 -14.74 1.60 -7.56
N THR A 78 -14.79 1.21 -6.29
CA THR A 78 -15.35 -0.09 -5.87
C THR A 78 -16.77 -0.01 -5.34
N GLY A 79 -17.23 1.15 -4.93
CA GLY A 79 -18.51 1.34 -4.23
C GLY A 79 -18.52 0.77 -2.81
N GLN A 80 -17.35 0.42 -2.25
CA GLN A 80 -17.22 -0.14 -0.91
C GLN A 80 -16.44 0.80 0.00
N ASN A 81 -16.90 0.95 1.24
CA ASN A 81 -16.14 1.71 2.23
C ASN A 81 -14.84 0.97 2.57
N VAL A 82 -13.71 1.58 2.27
CA VAL A 82 -12.37 1.02 2.52
C VAL A 82 -11.82 1.39 3.90
N GLY A 83 -12.58 2.15 4.70
CA GLY A 83 -12.18 2.59 6.04
C GLY A 83 -10.99 3.55 6.05
N PHE A 84 -10.71 4.23 4.92
CA PHE A 84 -9.59 5.16 4.84
C PHE A 84 -9.98 6.52 5.42
N SER A 85 -9.26 6.93 6.48
CA SER A 85 -9.45 8.24 7.12
C SER A 85 -8.16 9.03 7.10
N VAL A 86 -8.23 10.30 6.71
CA VAL A 86 -7.09 11.22 6.75
C VAL A 86 -6.98 11.77 8.16
N VAL A 87 -5.91 11.39 8.86
CA VAL A 87 -5.60 11.82 10.23
C VAL A 87 -4.22 12.45 10.28
N SER A 88 -3.96 13.25 11.30
CA SER A 88 -2.65 13.86 11.53
C SER A 88 -1.67 12.87 12.13
N ASN A 89 -0.40 13.06 11.84
CA ASN A 89 0.72 12.39 12.51
C ASN A 89 1.48 13.43 13.34
N ILE A 90 1.71 13.12 14.60
CA ILE A 90 2.48 13.97 15.53
C ILE A 90 3.76 13.22 15.90
N ARG A 91 4.90 13.83 15.65
CA ARG A 91 6.20 13.33 16.11
C ARG A 91 6.67 14.17 17.29
N LEU A 92 7.10 13.48 18.33
CA LEU A 92 7.69 14.09 19.52
C LEU A 92 9.20 13.86 19.49
N GLU A 93 9.96 14.93 19.55
CA GLU A 93 11.41 14.87 19.54
C GLU A 93 11.97 15.22 20.92
N SER A 94 12.94 14.44 21.37
CA SER A 94 13.55 14.60 22.70
C SER A 94 14.81 15.47 22.71
N ASN A 95 15.38 15.79 21.53
CA ASN A 95 16.57 16.58 21.42
C ASN A 95 16.58 17.41 20.11
N LYS A 96 17.51 18.39 20.07
CA LYS A 96 17.61 19.35 18.96
C LYS A 96 18.03 18.69 17.65
N ASP A 97 18.94 17.72 17.69
CA ASP A 97 19.45 17.06 16.47
C ASP A 97 18.34 16.33 15.73
N ARG A 98 17.46 15.62 16.47
CA ARG A 98 16.27 14.98 15.91
C ARG A 98 15.26 15.97 15.35
N MET A 99 15.11 17.12 16.02
CA MET A 99 14.23 18.18 15.53
C MET A 99 14.75 18.75 14.21
N ASP A 100 16.05 18.95 14.08
CA ASP A 100 16.68 19.46 12.86
C ASP A 100 16.57 18.45 11.70
N GLU A 101 16.74 17.15 11.95
CA GLU A 101 16.47 16.07 10.98
C GLU A 101 15.03 16.13 10.48
N ASN A 102 14.05 16.20 11.37
CA ASN A 102 12.64 16.26 10.99
C ASN A 102 12.29 17.51 10.17
N HIS A 103 12.89 18.67 10.50
CA HIS A 103 12.69 19.87 9.70
C HIS A 103 13.25 19.74 8.27
N GLN A 104 14.34 19.01 8.07
CA GLN A 104 14.89 18.75 6.74
C GLN A 104 13.97 17.81 5.94
N GLU A 105 13.44 16.78 6.57
CA GLU A 105 12.55 15.83 5.92
C GLU A 105 11.19 16.43 5.53
N CYS A 106 10.65 17.37 6.30
CA CYS A 106 9.41 18.07 5.96
C CYS A 106 9.51 18.97 4.72
N ARG A 107 10.70 19.23 4.21
CA ARG A 107 10.94 20.07 3.01
C ARG A 107 11.07 19.27 1.71
N LEU A 108 11.06 17.94 1.79
CA LEU A 108 11.10 17.03 0.64
C LEU A 108 9.67 16.62 0.22
#